data_f0fdc1d2e745d5267c49d82ed60f4d69
#
_entry.id   f0fdc1d2e745d5267c49d82ed60f4d69
#
_cell.length_a   1.000
_cell.length_b   1.000
_cell.length_c   1.000
_cell.angle_alpha   90.00
_cell.angle_beta   90.00
_cell.angle_gamma   90.00
#
_symmetry.space_group_name_H-M   'P 1'
#
loop_
_entity.id
_entity.type
_entity.pdbx_description
1 polymer ?
#
loop_
_entity_poly.entity_id
_entity_poly.type
_entity_poly.pdbx_seq_one_letter_code
_entity_poly.pdbx_strand_id
1 'polypeptide(L)'
;MEEPLTWHGVLDPSLWSESFVADGHRIADAAKAGDWTTVLEMLRKDPHLGVNRWRPGSPKWFTILHQAAWHGASASVVSELLGHGALRSLRDGKGRTPQDVAVERGHAFALGQMLAPPQSPLDDQRVAILDQRLADVIDGRIREGQLDRGHSGGDLRSALRYPPVGMMHEAPGQSVWFAVPGMYGGFRITLRQGYLESSSWCRVVGGSGQLHVITHEGVVLADEGFV
;
A
#
# COMPACT_ATOMS: atom_id res chain seq x y z
N MET A 1 17.98 7.32 8.31
CA MET A 1 17.22 6.83 7.14
C MET A 1 15.81 6.57 7.63
N GLU A 2 14.81 7.19 7.01
CA GLU A 2 13.41 6.98 7.41
C GLU A 2 12.99 5.53 7.13
N GLU A 3 12.14 4.96 8.01
CA GLU A 3 11.56 3.64 7.77
C GLU A 3 10.60 3.68 6.56
N PRO A 4 10.64 2.68 5.68
CA PRO A 4 9.72 2.61 4.56
C PRO A 4 8.29 2.39 5.04
N LEU A 5 7.31 2.91 4.30
CA LEU A 5 5.90 2.61 4.54
C LEU A 5 5.67 1.10 4.37
N THR A 6 5.11 0.42 5.36
CA THR A 6 4.71 -0.97 5.21
C THR A 6 3.42 -1.06 4.39
N TRP A 7 3.47 -1.79 3.24
CA TRP A 7 2.34 -2.02 2.37
C TRP A 7 1.66 -3.36 2.68
N HIS A 8 0.44 -3.31 3.20
CA HIS A 8 -0.36 -4.49 3.55
C HIS A 8 -1.19 -4.96 2.33
N GLY A 9 -0.49 -5.31 1.24
CA GLY A 9 -1.11 -5.64 -0.05
C GLY A 9 -1.55 -7.08 -0.22
N VAL A 10 -1.55 -7.91 0.83
CA VAL A 10 -2.07 -9.28 0.77
C VAL A 10 -3.58 -9.25 0.91
N LEU A 11 -4.29 -9.71 -0.13
CA LEU A 11 -5.76 -9.66 -0.23
C LEU A 11 -6.45 -10.85 0.42
N ASP A 12 -5.79 -12.02 0.42
CA ASP A 12 -6.31 -13.25 1.02
C ASP A 12 -6.09 -13.23 2.54
N PRO A 13 -7.16 -13.15 3.36
CA PRO A 13 -7.01 -13.13 4.81
C PRO A 13 -6.36 -14.40 5.39
N SER A 14 -6.42 -15.54 4.69
CA SER A 14 -5.83 -16.80 5.17
C SER A 14 -4.30 -16.77 5.21
N LEU A 15 -3.68 -15.81 4.54
CA LEU A 15 -2.22 -15.60 4.51
C LEU A 15 -1.70 -14.71 5.67
N TRP A 16 -2.61 -14.21 6.52
CA TRP A 16 -2.30 -13.42 7.70
C TRP A 16 -2.56 -14.19 8.99
N SER A 17 -1.97 -13.75 10.10
CA SER A 17 -2.36 -14.25 11.41
C SER A 17 -3.80 -13.87 11.74
N GLU A 18 -4.51 -14.73 12.47
CA GLU A 18 -5.89 -14.48 12.89
C GLU A 18 -6.04 -13.17 13.66
N SER A 19 -5.07 -12.84 14.52
CA SER A 19 -5.07 -11.58 15.27
C SER A 19 -4.97 -10.36 14.38
N PHE A 20 -4.09 -10.39 13.35
CA PHE A 20 -3.95 -9.30 12.39
C PHE A 20 -5.22 -9.09 11.56
N VAL A 21 -5.90 -10.19 11.17
CA VAL A 21 -7.19 -10.13 10.47
C VAL A 21 -8.28 -9.56 11.38
N ALA A 22 -8.37 -10.04 12.63
CA ALA A 22 -9.35 -9.58 13.62
C ALA A 22 -9.20 -8.07 13.90
N ASP A 23 -7.98 -7.59 14.12
CA ASP A 23 -7.70 -6.17 14.31
C ASP A 23 -8.04 -5.34 13.06
N GLY A 24 -7.78 -5.91 11.88
CA GLY A 24 -8.18 -5.30 10.61
C GLY A 24 -9.68 -5.14 10.42
N HIS A 25 -10.45 -6.13 10.85
CA HIS A 25 -11.90 -6.02 10.84
C HIS A 25 -12.38 -5.01 11.87
N ARG A 26 -11.84 -5.04 13.09
CA ARG A 26 -12.24 -4.14 14.18
C ARG A 26 -12.02 -2.67 13.81
N ILE A 27 -10.85 -2.30 13.32
CA ILE A 27 -10.59 -0.91 12.91
C ILE A 27 -11.43 -0.50 11.70
N ALA A 28 -11.66 -1.40 10.74
CA ALA A 28 -12.50 -1.13 9.57
C ALA A 28 -13.98 -0.97 9.95
N ASP A 29 -14.46 -1.70 10.97
CA ASP A 29 -15.83 -1.55 11.49
C ASP A 29 -15.99 -0.23 12.23
N ALA A 30 -15.04 0.14 13.10
CA ALA A 30 -15.04 1.43 13.77
C ALA A 30 -15.03 2.61 12.77
N ALA A 31 -14.14 2.56 11.77
CA ALA A 31 -14.07 3.58 10.72
C ALA A 31 -15.37 3.65 9.90
N LYS A 32 -15.98 2.51 9.55
CA LYS A 32 -17.26 2.44 8.85
C LYS A 32 -18.42 3.01 9.69
N ALA A 33 -18.35 2.86 11.01
CA ALA A 33 -19.34 3.45 11.92
C ALA A 33 -19.12 4.94 12.19
N GLY A 34 -17.97 5.51 11.79
CA GLY A 34 -17.57 6.87 12.14
C GLY A 34 -17.09 7.02 13.59
N ASP A 35 -16.74 5.91 14.24
CA ASP A 35 -16.18 5.91 15.60
C ASP A 35 -14.69 6.25 15.57
N TRP A 36 -14.41 7.53 15.39
CA TRP A 36 -13.04 8.06 15.26
C TRP A 36 -12.24 7.93 16.56
N THR A 37 -12.91 7.94 17.71
CA THR A 37 -12.24 7.72 19.02
C THR A 37 -11.58 6.35 19.05
N THR A 38 -12.33 5.30 18.75
CA THR A 38 -11.80 3.93 18.69
C THR A 38 -10.73 3.78 17.60
N VAL A 39 -10.93 4.36 16.41
CA VAL A 39 -9.95 4.29 15.34
C VAL A 39 -8.62 4.89 15.75
N LEU A 40 -8.63 6.11 16.29
CA LEU A 40 -7.41 6.81 16.69
C LEU A 40 -6.72 6.17 17.88
N GLU A 41 -7.47 5.65 18.86
CA GLU A 41 -6.91 4.87 19.97
C GLU A 41 -6.20 3.59 19.49
N MET A 42 -6.80 2.87 18.53
CA MET A 42 -6.18 1.68 17.95
C MET A 42 -4.88 2.01 17.23
N LEU A 43 -4.85 3.08 16.42
CA LEU A 43 -3.64 3.52 15.70
C LEU A 43 -2.53 3.99 16.64
N ARG A 44 -2.85 4.68 17.74
CA ARG A 44 -1.86 5.10 18.73
C ARG A 44 -1.28 3.91 19.50
N LYS A 45 -2.13 2.91 19.81
CA LYS A 45 -1.74 1.71 20.56
C LYS A 45 -0.84 0.79 19.74
N ASP A 46 -1.11 0.65 18.45
CA ASP A 46 -0.37 -0.21 17.55
C ASP A 46 -0.12 0.49 16.20
N PRO A 47 1.05 1.15 16.03
CA PRO A 47 1.45 1.77 14.77
C PRO A 47 1.56 0.78 13.60
N HIS A 48 1.84 -0.51 13.87
CA HIS A 48 1.95 -1.55 12.84
C HIS A 48 0.59 -1.94 12.25
N LEU A 49 -0.50 -1.56 12.91
CA LEU A 49 -1.84 -1.77 12.37
C LEU A 49 -2.02 -1.13 11.00
N GLY A 50 -1.36 0.01 10.75
CA GLY A 50 -1.29 0.69 9.46
C GLY A 50 -2.57 1.47 9.11
N VAL A 51 -2.49 2.81 9.05
CA VAL A 51 -3.61 3.71 8.73
C VAL A 51 -4.11 3.55 7.28
N ASN A 52 -3.27 3.06 6.38
CA ASN A 52 -3.57 2.91 4.95
C ASN A 52 -4.20 1.55 4.58
N ARG A 53 -4.43 0.69 5.58
CA ARG A 53 -5.08 -0.58 5.35
C ARG A 53 -6.57 -0.42 5.05
N TRP A 54 -7.13 -1.43 4.40
CA TRP A 54 -8.56 -1.60 4.20
C TRP A 54 -9.05 -2.87 4.93
N ARG A 55 -10.36 -3.10 4.92
CA ARG A 55 -10.96 -4.31 5.49
C ARG A 55 -10.36 -5.56 4.84
N PRO A 56 -9.81 -6.52 5.63
CA PRO A 56 -9.32 -7.79 5.09
C PRO A 56 -10.34 -8.48 4.17
N GLY A 57 -9.87 -9.02 3.04
CA GLY A 57 -10.72 -9.69 2.05
C GLY A 57 -11.66 -8.78 1.23
N SER A 58 -11.64 -7.45 1.45
CA SER A 58 -12.54 -6.55 0.72
C SER A 58 -11.92 -6.09 -0.61
N PRO A 59 -12.60 -6.28 -1.75
CA PRO A 59 -12.13 -5.77 -3.04
C PRO A 59 -12.34 -4.26 -3.21
N LYS A 60 -12.97 -3.59 -2.24
CA LYS A 60 -13.24 -2.15 -2.30
C LYS A 60 -12.02 -1.29 -2.02
N TRP A 61 -11.03 -1.82 -1.33
CA TRP A 61 -9.79 -1.13 -0.90
C TRP A 61 -10.04 0.24 -0.26
N PHE A 62 -11.13 0.36 0.46
CA PHE A 62 -11.59 1.60 1.09
C PHE A 62 -10.85 1.78 2.42
N THR A 63 -9.88 2.69 2.46
CA THR A 63 -9.03 2.92 3.63
C THR A 63 -9.74 3.73 4.72
N ILE A 64 -9.10 3.89 5.87
CA ILE A 64 -9.61 4.71 6.97
C ILE A 64 -9.81 6.17 6.51
N LEU A 65 -8.90 6.72 5.71
CA LEU A 65 -9.05 8.08 5.19
C LEU A 65 -10.22 8.22 4.20
N HIS A 66 -10.50 7.17 3.40
CA HIS A 66 -11.71 7.15 2.56
C HIS A 66 -12.98 7.11 3.42
N GLN A 67 -12.99 6.40 4.56
CA GLN A 67 -14.12 6.40 5.50
C GLN A 67 -14.30 7.79 6.12
N ALA A 68 -13.21 8.46 6.52
CA ALA A 68 -13.24 9.83 7.01
C ALA A 68 -13.84 10.79 5.98
N ALA A 69 -13.43 10.66 4.72
CA ALA A 69 -14.00 11.41 3.59
C ALA A 69 -15.50 11.12 3.39
N TRP A 70 -15.90 9.84 3.47
CA TRP A 70 -17.29 9.43 3.32
C TRP A 70 -18.20 10.03 4.38
N HIS A 71 -17.76 10.06 5.64
CA HIS A 71 -18.53 10.59 6.76
C HIS A 71 -18.47 12.11 6.91
N GLY A 72 -17.62 12.80 6.16
CA GLY A 72 -17.38 14.23 6.40
C GLY A 72 -16.73 14.47 7.76
N ALA A 73 -15.76 13.65 8.13
CA ALA A 73 -15.10 13.73 9.44
C ALA A 73 -14.52 15.12 9.71
N SER A 74 -14.41 15.49 10.99
CA SER A 74 -13.92 16.81 11.39
C SER A 74 -12.45 17.02 10.96
N ALA A 75 -12.05 18.27 10.80
CA ALA A 75 -10.68 18.65 10.45
C ALA A 75 -9.64 18.07 11.44
N SER A 76 -9.98 17.96 12.74
CA SER A 76 -9.10 17.37 13.75
C SER A 76 -8.87 15.89 13.50
N VAL A 77 -9.91 15.12 13.18
CA VAL A 77 -9.80 13.69 12.83
C VAL A 77 -8.95 13.51 11.58
N VAL A 78 -9.20 14.27 10.51
CA VAL A 78 -8.42 14.18 9.28
C VAL A 78 -6.96 14.54 9.53
N SER A 79 -6.67 15.61 10.26
CA SER A 79 -5.30 15.99 10.62
C SER A 79 -4.57 14.90 11.38
N GLU A 80 -5.25 14.23 12.31
CA GLU A 80 -4.65 13.17 13.09
C GLU A 80 -4.38 11.92 12.23
N LEU A 81 -5.31 11.53 11.36
CA LEU A 81 -5.09 10.45 10.39
C LEU A 81 -3.90 10.75 9.46
N LEU A 82 -3.79 11.99 8.97
CA LEU A 82 -2.63 12.43 8.18
C LEU A 82 -1.33 12.40 9.00
N GLY A 83 -1.39 12.76 10.28
CA GLY A 83 -0.27 12.63 11.22
C GLY A 83 0.18 11.18 11.45
N HIS A 84 -0.73 10.21 11.33
CA HIS A 84 -0.42 8.78 11.31
C HIS A 84 0.08 8.27 9.93
N GLY A 85 0.25 9.15 8.94
CA GLY A 85 0.75 8.78 7.60
C GLY A 85 -0.34 8.30 6.64
N ALA A 86 -1.60 8.72 6.82
CA ALA A 86 -2.65 8.42 5.85
C ALA A 86 -2.37 9.08 4.50
N LEU A 87 -2.42 8.30 3.42
CA LEU A 87 -2.08 8.74 2.06
C LEU A 87 -3.33 9.29 1.35
N ARG A 88 -3.21 10.49 0.82
CA ARG A 88 -4.29 11.19 0.08
C ARG A 88 -4.36 10.76 -1.38
N SER A 89 -3.25 10.30 -1.96
CA SER A 89 -3.18 9.80 -3.34
C SER A 89 -3.64 8.35 -3.50
N LEU A 90 -3.88 7.64 -2.38
CA LEU A 90 -4.27 6.24 -2.46
C LEU A 90 -5.68 6.11 -3.02
N ARG A 91 -5.85 5.22 -4.01
CA ARG A 91 -7.14 5.02 -4.69
C ARG A 91 -7.86 3.77 -4.18
N ASP A 92 -9.17 3.88 -4.04
CA ASP A 92 -10.06 2.77 -3.71
C ASP A 92 -10.27 1.81 -4.91
N GLY A 93 -11.07 0.77 -4.74
CA GLY A 93 -11.40 -0.19 -5.81
C GLY A 93 -12.18 0.38 -7.00
N LYS A 94 -12.62 1.64 -6.93
CA LYS A 94 -13.25 2.39 -8.04
C LYS A 94 -12.32 3.44 -8.64
N GLY A 95 -11.06 3.50 -8.22
CA GLY A 95 -10.08 4.49 -8.66
C GLY A 95 -10.19 5.86 -8.00
N ARG A 96 -11.02 6.03 -6.95
CA ARG A 96 -11.26 7.31 -6.29
C ARG A 96 -10.26 7.55 -5.17
N THR A 97 -9.78 8.77 -5.05
CA THR A 97 -9.07 9.27 -3.87
C THR A 97 -10.03 9.61 -2.72
N PRO A 98 -9.55 9.80 -1.48
CA PRO A 98 -10.38 10.33 -0.40
C PRO A 98 -11.01 11.68 -0.75
N GLN A 99 -10.31 12.56 -1.48
CA GLN A 99 -10.88 13.83 -1.97
C GLN A 99 -12.07 13.60 -2.90
N ASP A 100 -11.94 12.69 -3.88
CA ASP A 100 -13.04 12.36 -4.80
C ASP A 100 -14.28 11.89 -4.04
N VAL A 101 -14.08 11.04 -3.01
CA VAL A 101 -15.17 10.57 -2.15
C VAL A 101 -15.83 11.73 -1.40
N ALA A 102 -15.06 12.67 -0.82
CA ALA A 102 -15.62 13.82 -0.13
C ALA A 102 -16.44 14.72 -1.07
N VAL A 103 -15.95 14.93 -2.29
CA VAL A 103 -16.66 15.71 -3.34
C VAL A 103 -17.95 15.01 -3.76
N GLU A 104 -17.92 13.71 -4.05
CA GLU A 104 -19.12 12.93 -4.40
C GLU A 104 -20.18 12.95 -3.29
N ARG A 105 -19.75 13.05 -2.02
CA ARG A 105 -20.64 13.13 -0.87
C ARG A 105 -21.15 14.53 -0.59
N GLY A 106 -20.70 15.54 -1.33
CA GLY A 106 -21.10 16.93 -1.16
C GLY A 106 -20.62 17.58 0.14
N HIS A 107 -19.50 17.10 0.70
CA HIS A 107 -18.94 17.68 1.92
C HIS A 107 -18.30 19.04 1.67
N ALA A 108 -18.08 19.79 2.76
CA ALA A 108 -17.56 21.15 2.71
C ALA A 108 -16.22 21.23 1.94
N PHE A 109 -16.05 22.28 1.16
CA PHE A 109 -14.84 22.54 0.35
C PHE A 109 -13.55 22.46 1.19
N ALA A 110 -13.57 22.96 2.42
CA ALA A 110 -12.43 22.91 3.33
C ALA A 110 -11.94 21.47 3.58
N LEU A 111 -12.86 20.50 3.76
CA LEU A 111 -12.50 19.09 3.89
C LEU A 111 -11.86 18.56 2.60
N GLY A 112 -12.43 18.88 1.44
CA GLY A 112 -11.88 18.52 0.15
C GLY A 112 -10.45 19.03 -0.03
N GLN A 113 -10.15 20.25 0.43
CA GLN A 113 -8.79 20.80 0.38
C GLN A 113 -7.81 20.07 1.31
N MET A 114 -8.22 19.66 2.50
CA MET A 114 -7.38 18.86 3.40
C MET A 114 -7.05 17.48 2.84
N LEU A 115 -7.97 16.90 2.09
CA LEU A 115 -7.85 15.58 1.45
C LEU A 115 -7.21 15.64 0.06
N ALA A 116 -6.90 16.84 -0.46
CA ALA A 116 -6.28 16.99 -1.77
C ALA A 116 -4.90 16.29 -1.80
N PRO A 117 -4.68 15.37 -2.75
CA PRO A 117 -3.36 14.77 -2.92
C PRO A 117 -2.29 15.84 -3.18
N PRO A 118 -1.08 15.70 -2.62
CA PRO A 118 0.02 16.57 -3.01
C PRO A 118 0.35 16.36 -4.49
N GLN A 119 0.98 17.37 -5.09
CA GLN A 119 1.38 17.27 -6.50
C GLN A 119 2.34 16.10 -6.70
N SER A 120 1.96 15.17 -7.59
CA SER A 120 2.84 14.08 -7.99
C SER A 120 4.00 14.59 -8.85
N PRO A 121 5.23 14.10 -8.64
CA PRO A 121 6.36 14.37 -9.54
C PRO A 121 6.24 13.61 -10.88
N LEU A 122 5.29 12.68 -10.99
CA LEU A 122 5.05 11.86 -12.17
C LEU A 122 3.68 12.16 -12.75
N ASP A 123 3.59 12.19 -14.08
CA ASP A 123 2.31 12.18 -14.80
C ASP A 123 1.67 10.78 -14.79
N ASP A 124 0.39 10.72 -15.09
CA ASP A 124 -0.40 9.47 -15.04
C ASP A 124 0.13 8.40 -16.02
N GLN A 125 0.70 8.79 -17.17
CA GLN A 125 1.26 7.87 -18.14
C GLN A 125 2.52 7.19 -17.59
N ARG A 126 3.42 7.96 -16.98
CA ARG A 126 4.62 7.42 -16.33
C ARG A 126 4.27 6.52 -15.15
N VAL A 127 3.30 6.94 -14.33
CA VAL A 127 2.79 6.11 -13.24
C VAL A 127 2.32 4.76 -13.77
N ALA A 128 1.48 4.72 -14.81
CA ALA A 128 0.96 3.48 -15.39
C ALA A 128 2.07 2.57 -15.94
N ILE A 129 3.07 3.15 -16.61
CA ILE A 129 4.22 2.38 -17.13
C ILE A 129 5.05 1.78 -15.99
N LEU A 130 5.33 2.58 -14.95
CA LEU A 130 6.11 2.11 -13.80
C LEU A 130 5.35 1.08 -12.98
N ASP A 131 4.03 1.22 -12.79
CA ASP A 131 3.18 0.23 -12.13
C ASP A 131 3.24 -1.12 -12.86
N GLN A 132 3.10 -1.11 -14.20
CA GLN A 132 3.16 -2.34 -14.99
C GLN A 132 4.54 -3.02 -14.86
N ARG A 133 5.63 -2.26 -15.00
CA ARG A 133 6.99 -2.81 -14.93
C ARG A 133 7.36 -3.29 -13.53
N LEU A 134 6.89 -2.58 -12.49
CA LEU A 134 7.04 -3.05 -11.11
C LEU A 134 6.30 -4.37 -10.91
N ALA A 135 5.09 -4.50 -11.45
CA ALA A 135 4.34 -5.74 -11.39
C ALA A 135 5.11 -6.88 -12.09
N ASP A 136 5.68 -6.64 -13.28
CA ASP A 136 6.46 -7.64 -14.02
C ASP A 136 7.70 -8.11 -13.22
N VAL A 137 8.38 -7.20 -12.51
CA VAL A 137 9.53 -7.52 -11.63
C VAL A 137 9.07 -8.38 -10.44
N ILE A 138 7.97 -8.01 -9.78
CA ILE A 138 7.45 -8.77 -8.64
C ILE A 138 6.98 -10.16 -9.09
N ASP A 139 6.24 -10.25 -10.20
CA ASP A 139 5.78 -11.51 -10.80
C ASP A 139 6.95 -12.40 -11.21
N GLY A 140 8.04 -11.81 -11.73
CA GLY A 140 9.29 -12.51 -12.05
C GLY A 140 9.87 -13.21 -10.82
N ARG A 141 10.01 -12.46 -9.71
CA ARG A 141 10.55 -13.01 -8.45
C ARG A 141 9.64 -14.06 -7.81
N ILE A 142 8.32 -13.92 -7.90
CA ILE A 142 7.37 -14.92 -7.43
C ILE A 142 7.57 -16.23 -8.20
N ARG A 143 7.71 -16.18 -9.52
CA ARG A 143 7.94 -17.35 -10.39
C ARG A 143 9.29 -18.00 -10.12
N GLU A 144 10.37 -17.21 -10.02
CA GLU A 144 11.73 -17.71 -9.70
C GLU A 144 11.75 -18.43 -8.35
N GLY A 145 11.12 -17.86 -7.32
CA GLY A 145 10.97 -18.45 -6.00
C GLY A 145 10.01 -19.63 -5.94
N GLN A 146 9.29 -19.93 -7.03
CA GLN A 146 8.26 -20.99 -7.10
C GLN A 146 7.20 -20.85 -5.99
N LEU A 147 6.89 -19.62 -5.59
CA LEU A 147 6.03 -19.32 -4.43
C LEU A 147 4.56 -19.71 -4.68
N ASP A 148 4.13 -19.80 -5.95
CA ASP A 148 2.79 -20.25 -6.33
C ASP A 148 2.51 -21.70 -5.93
N ARG A 149 3.56 -22.56 -5.84
CA ARG A 149 3.41 -23.99 -5.53
C ARG A 149 2.94 -24.28 -4.11
N GLY A 150 3.15 -23.35 -3.20
CA GLY A 150 2.74 -23.45 -1.78
C GLY A 150 1.38 -22.84 -1.47
N HIS A 151 0.74 -22.19 -2.44
CA HIS A 151 -0.50 -21.46 -2.22
C HIS A 151 -1.73 -22.33 -2.55
N SER A 152 -2.47 -22.69 -1.52
CA SER A 152 -3.66 -23.60 -1.64
C SER A 152 -4.81 -22.97 -2.43
N GLY A 153 -4.78 -21.66 -2.70
CA GLY A 153 -5.85 -20.89 -3.36
C GLY A 153 -5.61 -20.62 -4.85
N GLY A 154 -4.57 -21.18 -5.47
CA GLY A 154 -4.26 -20.93 -6.89
C GLY A 154 -3.09 -19.96 -7.09
N ASP A 155 -3.20 -19.05 -8.06
CA ASP A 155 -2.17 -18.07 -8.38
C ASP A 155 -1.98 -17.05 -7.24
N LEU A 156 -0.77 -17.03 -6.62
CA LEU A 156 -0.43 -16.08 -5.57
C LEU A 156 -0.62 -14.63 -6.04
N ARG A 157 -0.41 -14.35 -7.34
CA ARG A 157 -0.63 -13.04 -7.94
C ARG A 157 -2.03 -12.50 -7.67
N SER A 158 -3.05 -13.36 -7.75
CA SER A 158 -4.46 -12.98 -7.51
C SER A 158 -4.74 -12.61 -6.06
N ALA A 159 -3.92 -13.09 -5.13
CA ALA A 159 -3.99 -12.78 -3.69
C ALA A 159 -3.21 -11.52 -3.31
N LEU A 160 -2.61 -10.79 -4.26
CA LEU A 160 -1.74 -9.66 -3.99
C LEU A 160 -2.22 -8.39 -4.72
N ARG A 161 -2.21 -7.27 -3.98
CA ARG A 161 -2.27 -5.91 -4.52
C ARG A 161 -0.89 -5.27 -4.35
N TYR A 162 -0.21 -5.04 -5.44
CA TYR A 162 1.11 -4.40 -5.42
C TYR A 162 1.00 -2.93 -4.99
N PRO A 163 2.04 -2.36 -4.36
CA PRO A 163 2.04 -0.96 -3.97
C PRO A 163 1.96 -0.06 -5.21
N PRO A 164 0.92 0.81 -5.32
CA PRO A 164 0.78 1.69 -6.47
C PRO A 164 1.88 2.77 -6.48
N VAL A 165 2.53 2.97 -7.63
CA VAL A 165 3.59 3.99 -7.78
C VAL A 165 3.05 5.40 -7.52
N GLY A 166 1.82 5.66 -7.94
CA GLY A 166 1.20 6.97 -7.80
C GLY A 166 1.04 7.50 -6.38
N MET A 167 1.14 6.64 -5.34
CA MET A 167 1.09 7.09 -3.94
C MET A 167 2.47 7.23 -3.29
N MET A 168 3.56 6.77 -3.94
CA MET A 168 4.87 6.63 -3.31
C MET A 168 5.51 7.98 -2.96
N HIS A 169 5.15 9.05 -3.67
CA HIS A 169 5.64 10.41 -3.37
C HIS A 169 5.16 10.95 -2.01
N GLU A 170 4.10 10.37 -1.42
CA GLU A 170 3.65 10.67 -0.05
C GLU A 170 4.26 9.75 1.01
N ALA A 171 4.85 8.63 0.61
CA ALA A 171 5.43 7.69 1.57
C ALA A 171 6.72 8.25 2.20
N PRO A 172 7.04 7.94 3.48
CA PRO A 172 8.27 8.34 4.13
C PRO A 172 9.50 7.93 3.30
N GLY A 173 10.41 8.89 3.06
CA GLY A 173 11.57 8.68 2.20
C GLY A 173 11.23 8.18 0.78
N GLN A 174 9.98 8.36 0.34
CA GLN A 174 9.42 7.84 -0.92
C GLN A 174 9.65 6.33 -1.08
N SER A 175 9.62 5.60 0.02
CA SER A 175 9.98 4.18 0.08
C SER A 175 8.88 3.34 0.71
N VAL A 176 8.66 2.16 0.12
CA VAL A 176 7.63 1.20 0.52
C VAL A 176 8.27 -0.16 0.76
N TRP A 177 7.91 -0.81 1.86
CA TRP A 177 8.19 -2.20 2.13
C TRP A 177 6.95 -3.06 1.81
N PHE A 178 7.11 -4.05 0.95
CA PHE A 178 6.07 -5.00 0.58
C PHE A 178 6.55 -6.43 0.86
N ALA A 179 6.03 -7.03 1.94
CA ALA A 179 6.27 -8.43 2.25
C ALA A 179 5.42 -9.33 1.35
N VAL A 180 6.03 -10.37 0.79
CA VAL A 180 5.35 -11.37 -0.05
C VAL A 180 5.25 -12.69 0.70
N PRO A 181 4.05 -13.26 0.87
CA PRO A 181 3.86 -14.55 1.53
C PRO A 181 4.72 -15.65 0.89
N GLY A 182 5.34 -16.48 1.75
CA GLY A 182 6.21 -17.58 1.31
C GLY A 182 7.64 -17.17 0.90
N MET A 183 7.90 -15.87 0.66
CA MET A 183 9.22 -15.37 0.28
C MET A 183 10.19 -15.29 1.49
N TYR A 184 9.66 -15.26 2.72
CA TYR A 184 10.43 -14.94 3.94
C TYR A 184 11.26 -13.67 3.78
N GLY A 185 10.72 -12.72 3.05
CA GLY A 185 11.30 -11.45 2.65
C GLY A 185 10.28 -10.62 1.90
N GLY A 186 10.71 -9.91 0.86
CA GLY A 186 9.82 -9.04 0.07
C GLY A 186 10.60 -8.03 -0.75
N PHE A 187 9.97 -6.91 -0.98
CA PHE A 187 10.48 -5.83 -1.81
C PHE A 187 10.58 -4.52 -1.02
N ARG A 188 11.71 -3.87 -1.10
CA ARG A 188 11.84 -2.45 -0.79
C ARG A 188 11.86 -1.68 -2.09
N ILE A 189 10.82 -0.88 -2.31
CA ILE A 189 10.62 -0.10 -3.53
C ILE A 189 10.78 1.37 -3.16
N THR A 190 11.64 2.07 -3.86
CA THR A 190 11.91 3.50 -3.60
C THR A 190 11.72 4.29 -4.89
N LEU A 191 10.88 5.31 -4.84
CA LEU A 191 10.72 6.27 -5.93
C LEU A 191 11.90 7.25 -5.88
N ARG A 192 12.59 7.38 -7.00
CA ARG A 192 13.63 8.34 -7.25
C ARG A 192 13.14 9.43 -8.21
N GLN A 193 14.02 10.22 -8.72
CA GLN A 193 13.73 11.28 -9.71
C GLN A 193 13.19 10.70 -11.03
N GLY A 194 11.94 10.16 -11.00
CA GLY A 194 11.25 9.66 -12.19
C GLY A 194 11.45 8.18 -12.51
N TYR A 195 12.09 7.39 -11.61
CA TYR A 195 12.28 5.94 -11.75
C TYR A 195 12.14 5.24 -10.40
N LEU A 196 12.11 3.90 -10.38
CA LEU A 196 12.08 3.11 -9.16
C LEU A 196 13.38 2.33 -8.98
N GLU A 197 13.83 2.24 -7.73
CA GLU A 197 14.76 1.22 -7.27
C GLU A 197 13.94 0.17 -6.51
N SER A 198 14.02 -1.10 -6.94
CA SER A 198 13.34 -2.22 -6.31
C SER A 198 14.35 -3.25 -5.84
N SER A 199 14.66 -3.24 -4.56
CA SER A 199 15.47 -4.27 -3.91
C SER A 199 14.55 -5.38 -3.40
N SER A 200 14.86 -6.62 -3.73
CA SER A 200 14.12 -7.77 -3.24
C SER A 200 15.06 -8.77 -2.58
N TRP A 201 14.57 -9.49 -1.58
CA TRP A 201 15.27 -10.63 -1.03
C TRP A 201 14.31 -11.76 -0.68
N CYS A 202 14.76 -12.98 -0.90
CA CYS A 202 14.06 -14.21 -0.63
C CYS A 202 14.95 -15.07 0.26
N ARG A 203 14.47 -15.43 1.46
CA ARG A 203 15.22 -16.25 2.43
C ARG A 203 14.85 -17.72 2.41
N VAL A 204 14.35 -18.23 1.29
CA VAL A 204 14.25 -19.68 1.06
C VAL A 204 15.63 -20.28 0.86
N VAL A 205 15.74 -21.62 0.97
CA VAL A 205 17.02 -22.34 0.90
C VAL A 205 17.89 -21.82 -0.26
N GLY A 206 19.08 -21.30 0.09
CA GLY A 206 20.00 -20.69 -0.86
C GLY A 206 19.94 -19.16 -0.95
N GLY A 207 18.97 -18.51 -0.29
CA GLY A 207 18.77 -17.06 -0.23
C GLY A 207 19.20 -16.26 -1.47
N SER A 208 18.40 -15.35 -1.96
CA SER A 208 18.79 -14.51 -3.11
C SER A 208 18.31 -13.08 -2.94
N GLY A 209 19.16 -12.11 -3.27
CA GLY A 209 18.83 -10.71 -3.37
C GLY A 209 18.94 -10.24 -4.81
N GLN A 210 18.07 -9.30 -5.20
CA GLN A 210 18.16 -8.63 -6.50
C GLN A 210 17.84 -7.14 -6.33
N LEU A 211 18.56 -6.31 -7.07
CA LEU A 211 18.27 -4.89 -7.23
C LEU A 211 17.88 -4.60 -8.67
N HIS A 212 16.67 -4.13 -8.88
CA HIS A 212 16.20 -3.68 -10.18
C HIS A 212 16.10 -2.15 -10.21
N VAL A 213 16.53 -1.55 -11.32
CA VAL A 213 16.23 -0.17 -11.69
C VAL A 213 15.15 -0.19 -12.76
N ILE A 214 14.02 0.46 -12.46
CA ILE A 214 12.80 0.44 -13.28
C ILE A 214 12.54 1.85 -13.77
N THR A 215 12.65 2.07 -15.07
CA THR A 215 12.41 3.35 -15.73
C THR A 215 11.21 3.26 -16.67
N HIS A 216 10.77 4.39 -17.23
CA HIS A 216 9.76 4.40 -18.28
C HIS A 216 10.25 3.78 -19.62
N GLU A 217 11.56 3.61 -19.79
CA GLU A 217 12.18 3.01 -20.98
C GLU A 217 12.37 1.49 -20.84
N GLY A 218 12.66 1.01 -19.63
CA GLY A 218 12.96 -0.42 -19.40
C GLY A 218 13.23 -0.77 -17.93
N VAL A 219 13.57 -2.03 -17.75
CA VAL A 219 13.97 -2.62 -16.45
C VAL A 219 15.38 -3.17 -16.60
N VAL A 220 16.25 -2.87 -15.65
CA VAL A 220 17.62 -3.37 -15.58
C VAL A 220 17.82 -4.07 -14.25
N LEU A 221 18.31 -5.32 -14.28
CA LEU A 221 18.85 -5.99 -13.11
C LEU A 221 20.23 -5.38 -12.84
N ALA A 222 20.33 -4.55 -11.78
CA ALA A 222 21.55 -3.81 -11.48
C ALA A 222 22.49 -4.57 -10.56
N ASP A 223 21.96 -5.46 -9.70
CA ASP A 223 22.73 -6.29 -8.79
C ASP A 223 21.97 -7.57 -8.45
N GLU A 224 22.74 -8.67 -8.26
CA GLU A 224 22.20 -9.97 -7.85
C GLU A 224 23.20 -10.68 -6.94
N GLY A 225 22.72 -11.29 -5.84
CA GLY A 225 23.58 -11.98 -4.90
C GLY A 225 22.82 -12.84 -3.90
N PHE A 226 23.60 -13.53 -3.05
CA PHE A 226 23.07 -14.25 -1.90
C PHE A 226 22.86 -13.30 -0.71
N VAL A 227 21.78 -13.53 0.07
CA VAL A 227 21.42 -12.76 1.27
C VAL A 227 21.58 -13.61 2.53
#